data_372d609a965736dc96eb8a16a3a151a0
#
_entry.id   372d609a965736dc96eb8a16a3a151a0
#
_cell.length_a   1.000
_cell.length_b   1.000
_cell.length_c   1.000
_cell.angle_alpha   90.00
_cell.angle_beta   90.00
_cell.angle_gamma   90.00
#
_symmetry.space_group_name_H-M   'P 1'
#
loop_
_entity.id
_entity.type
_entity.pdbx_description
1 polymer ?
#
loop_
_entity_poly.entity_id
_entity_poly.type
_entity_poly.pdbx_seq_one_letter_code
_entity_poly.pdbx_strand_id
1 'polypeptide(L)'
;MNTSTTRSITYNGDRIEYELTIKRVKNMNMRITKDGVIHVSANAYVPDYRVDKFVIENMPFIERARYKIDALNAKRVDALQYVNGESLSILGIPVTLRLVEQDGKPHIGFDGKAILTMVVPRGTTFEVKHKLMQSYWRNLGEKVFVHWAKVVYQRYYKQGIDVPMPTIKQQRMKSRWGSCTPAKQLIKMNTRLLEGPQAYIEYVMVHEFAHFKYLDHSKNFHNLVAQFLPDWKARKKSLNVYFAHRP
;
A
#
# COMPACT_ATOMS: atom_id res chain seq x y z
N MET A 1 -31.13 0.24 -7.72
CA MET A 1 -30.09 1.23 -8.09
C MET A 1 -29.56 1.84 -6.80
N ASN A 2 -28.24 1.96 -6.65
CA ASN A 2 -27.67 2.65 -5.50
C ASN A 2 -27.63 4.14 -5.83
N THR A 3 -28.37 4.97 -5.09
CA THR A 3 -28.36 6.43 -5.25
C THR A 3 -27.45 7.03 -4.19
N SER A 4 -26.51 7.87 -4.58
CA SER A 4 -25.63 8.59 -3.66
C SER A 4 -25.95 10.08 -3.73
N THR A 5 -26.11 10.72 -2.57
CA THR A 5 -26.38 12.16 -2.43
C THR A 5 -25.51 12.76 -1.34
N THR A 6 -25.03 14.00 -1.56
CA THR A 6 -24.31 14.75 -0.52
C THR A 6 -25.33 15.46 0.36
N ARG A 7 -25.17 15.32 1.69
CA ARG A 7 -26.00 15.96 2.72
C ARG A 7 -25.11 16.68 3.73
N SER A 8 -25.70 17.54 4.52
CA SER A 8 -25.00 18.23 5.61
C SER A 8 -25.87 18.36 6.87
N ILE A 9 -25.21 18.36 8.01
CA ILE A 9 -25.78 18.64 9.33
C ILE A 9 -24.99 19.78 9.96
N THR A 10 -25.58 20.42 10.98
CA THR A 10 -24.88 21.39 11.84
C THR A 10 -24.61 20.73 13.19
N TYR A 11 -23.35 20.73 13.64
CA TYR A 11 -22.94 20.21 14.94
C TYR A 11 -21.97 21.19 15.59
N ASN A 12 -22.29 21.67 16.81
CA ASN A 12 -21.54 22.69 17.56
C ASN A 12 -21.21 23.96 16.76
N GLY A 13 -22.09 24.35 15.83
CA GLY A 13 -21.89 25.52 14.96
C GLY A 13 -21.17 25.21 13.62
N ASP A 14 -20.56 24.06 13.49
CA ASP A 14 -19.87 23.64 12.27
C ASP A 14 -20.80 22.88 11.33
N ARG A 15 -20.65 23.14 10.02
CA ARG A 15 -21.32 22.38 8.98
C ARG A 15 -20.53 21.12 8.64
N ILE A 16 -21.14 19.97 8.86
CA ILE A 16 -20.54 18.65 8.58
C ILE A 16 -21.23 18.05 7.36
N GLU A 17 -20.46 17.86 6.28
CA GLU A 17 -20.95 17.21 5.06
C GLU A 17 -20.67 15.71 5.08
N TYR A 18 -21.60 14.93 4.51
CA TYR A 18 -21.46 13.49 4.35
C TYR A 18 -22.16 12.99 3.06
N GLU A 19 -21.66 11.90 2.52
CA GLU A 19 -22.27 11.21 1.37
C GLU A 19 -23.20 10.11 1.86
N LEU A 20 -24.49 10.24 1.55
CA LEU A 20 -25.50 9.22 1.82
C LEU A 20 -25.67 8.31 0.62
N THR A 21 -25.46 7.02 0.81
CA THR A 21 -25.77 5.98 -0.20
C THR A 21 -26.96 5.15 0.26
N ILE A 22 -28.05 5.22 -0.48
CA ILE A 22 -29.22 4.35 -0.27
C ILE A 22 -28.96 2.99 -0.90
N LYS A 23 -28.98 1.94 -0.07
CA LYS A 23 -28.79 0.56 -0.51
C LYS A 23 -29.48 -0.43 0.44
N ARG A 24 -29.66 -1.67 -0.01
CA ARG A 24 -30.30 -2.72 0.81
C ARG A 24 -29.35 -3.17 1.93
N VAL A 25 -29.45 -2.56 3.10
CA VAL A 25 -28.68 -2.88 4.31
C VAL A 25 -29.61 -3.06 5.51
N LYS A 26 -29.25 -3.95 6.43
CA LYS A 26 -30.01 -4.20 7.67
C LYS A 26 -29.89 -3.04 8.66
N ASN A 27 -28.68 -2.50 8.80
CA ASN A 27 -28.34 -1.42 9.73
C ASN A 27 -27.68 -0.27 8.97
N MET A 28 -27.79 0.96 9.50
CA MET A 28 -26.97 2.07 9.02
C MET A 28 -25.50 1.80 9.31
N ASN A 29 -24.64 2.15 8.38
CA ASN A 29 -23.20 2.02 8.52
C ASN A 29 -22.51 3.32 8.16
N MET A 30 -21.45 3.65 8.86
CA MET A 30 -20.59 4.80 8.60
C MET A 30 -19.16 4.35 8.38
N ARG A 31 -18.51 4.98 7.43
CA ARG A 31 -17.06 4.87 7.21
C ARG A 31 -16.50 6.25 6.87
N ILE A 32 -15.25 6.47 7.22
CA ILE A 32 -14.51 7.69 6.88
C ILE A 32 -13.34 7.26 6.00
N THR A 33 -13.20 7.90 4.85
CA THR A 33 -12.09 7.65 3.92
C THR A 33 -10.79 8.30 4.39
N LYS A 34 -9.68 7.97 3.77
CA LYS A 34 -8.35 8.54 4.13
C LYS A 34 -8.24 10.05 3.88
N ASP A 35 -9.06 10.58 3.02
CA ASP A 35 -9.22 11.99 2.69
C ASP A 35 -10.29 12.70 3.55
N GLY A 36 -10.85 12.00 4.55
CA GLY A 36 -11.76 12.58 5.54
C GLY A 36 -13.22 12.63 5.12
N VAL A 37 -13.58 12.08 3.93
CA VAL A 37 -14.98 12.04 3.47
C VAL A 37 -15.79 11.04 4.30
N ILE A 38 -16.93 11.48 4.81
CA ILE A 38 -17.84 10.66 5.59
C ILE A 38 -18.84 10.01 4.64
N HIS A 39 -18.85 8.67 4.61
CA HIS A 39 -19.85 7.91 3.86
C HIS A 39 -20.80 7.22 4.82
N VAL A 40 -22.09 7.44 4.61
CA VAL A 40 -23.18 6.79 5.34
C VAL A 40 -23.97 5.90 4.38
N SER A 41 -24.30 4.70 4.82
CA SER A 41 -25.16 3.79 4.06
C SER A 41 -26.41 3.51 4.88
N ALA A 42 -27.58 3.71 4.27
CA ALA A 42 -28.87 3.48 4.89
C ALA A 42 -29.83 2.73 3.94
N ASN A 43 -30.86 2.11 4.51
CA ASN A 43 -31.97 1.54 3.75
C ASN A 43 -32.92 2.65 3.31
N ALA A 44 -33.59 2.47 2.18
CA ALA A 44 -34.57 3.42 1.63
C ALA A 44 -35.74 3.76 2.57
N TYR A 45 -36.04 2.88 3.53
CA TYR A 45 -37.11 3.11 4.52
C TYR A 45 -36.65 3.94 5.73
N VAL A 46 -35.37 4.29 5.84
CA VAL A 46 -34.87 5.12 6.94
C VAL A 46 -35.12 6.58 6.62
N PRO A 47 -35.94 7.30 7.43
CA PRO A 47 -36.17 8.72 7.20
C PRO A 47 -34.88 9.54 7.36
N ASP A 48 -34.79 10.62 6.62
CA ASP A 48 -33.61 11.50 6.57
C ASP A 48 -33.18 12.00 7.95
N TYR A 49 -34.13 12.42 8.79
CA TYR A 49 -33.81 12.88 10.16
C TYR A 49 -33.15 11.81 11.03
N ARG A 50 -33.42 10.53 10.79
CA ARG A 50 -32.76 9.43 11.49
C ARG A 50 -31.32 9.24 11.00
N VAL A 51 -31.07 9.47 9.72
CA VAL A 51 -29.70 9.44 9.16
C VAL A 51 -28.88 10.60 9.74
N ASP A 52 -29.47 11.81 9.77
CA ASP A 52 -28.83 12.99 10.34
C ASP A 52 -28.50 12.77 11.84
N LYS A 53 -29.47 12.24 12.62
CA LYS A 53 -29.29 11.89 14.02
C LYS A 53 -28.15 10.85 14.21
N PHE A 54 -28.11 9.83 13.36
CA PHE A 54 -27.06 8.81 13.38
C PHE A 54 -25.67 9.44 13.15
N VAL A 55 -25.55 10.42 12.24
CA VAL A 55 -24.29 11.13 12.03
C VAL A 55 -23.91 11.94 13.28
N ILE A 56 -24.86 12.66 13.88
CA ILE A 56 -24.67 13.45 15.12
C ILE A 56 -24.22 12.55 16.27
N GLU A 57 -24.86 11.42 16.49
CA GLU A 57 -24.52 10.46 17.56
C GLU A 57 -23.11 9.86 17.37
N ASN A 58 -22.62 9.80 16.13
CA ASN A 58 -21.30 9.29 15.83
C ASN A 58 -20.23 10.39 15.65
N MET A 59 -20.52 11.66 16.00
CA MET A 59 -19.53 12.74 15.93
C MET A 59 -18.23 12.44 16.70
N PRO A 60 -18.25 11.83 17.92
CA PRO A 60 -17.01 11.47 18.61
C PRO A 60 -16.15 10.46 17.84
N PHE A 61 -16.76 9.59 17.03
CA PHE A 61 -16.01 8.70 16.13
C PHE A 61 -15.43 9.47 14.94
N ILE A 62 -16.21 10.39 14.34
CA ILE A 62 -15.79 11.24 13.23
C ILE A 62 -14.59 12.11 13.64
N GLU A 63 -14.67 12.78 14.77
CA GLU A 63 -13.59 13.63 15.29
C GLU A 63 -12.30 12.84 15.55
N ARG A 64 -12.40 11.69 16.21
CA ARG A 64 -11.23 10.81 16.41
C ARG A 64 -10.62 10.32 15.11
N ALA A 65 -11.45 10.02 14.11
CA ALA A 65 -10.97 9.59 12.80
C ALA A 65 -10.29 10.74 12.06
N ARG A 66 -10.88 11.94 12.05
CA ARG A 66 -10.29 13.16 11.48
C ARG A 66 -8.96 13.49 12.14
N TYR A 67 -8.90 13.54 13.48
CA TYR A 67 -7.65 13.76 14.20
C TYR A 67 -6.55 12.76 13.78
N LYS A 68 -6.89 11.47 13.65
CA LYS A 68 -5.94 10.46 13.18
C LYS A 68 -5.51 10.71 11.72
N ILE A 69 -6.43 11.11 10.86
CA ILE A 69 -6.15 11.43 9.45
C ILE A 69 -5.23 12.64 9.37
N ASP A 70 -5.52 13.71 10.12
CA ASP A 70 -4.71 14.92 10.13
C ASP A 70 -3.31 14.66 10.71
N ALA A 71 -3.21 13.89 11.78
CA ALA A 71 -1.93 13.46 12.35
C ALA A 71 -1.13 12.58 11.37
N LEU A 72 -1.80 11.76 10.55
CA LEU A 72 -1.18 10.98 9.50
C LEU A 72 -0.76 11.85 8.32
N ASN A 73 -1.58 12.82 7.93
CA ASN A 73 -1.29 13.77 6.86
C ASN A 73 -0.14 14.71 7.23
N ALA A 74 -0.09 15.18 8.48
CA ALA A 74 1.02 15.99 9.00
C ALA A 74 2.36 15.21 9.04
N LYS A 75 2.31 13.88 9.08
CA LYS A 75 3.48 12.99 9.00
C LYS A 75 3.74 12.44 7.60
N ARG A 76 2.91 12.80 6.61
CA ARG A 76 3.17 12.42 5.22
C ARG A 76 4.44 13.14 4.75
N VAL A 77 5.39 12.36 4.34
CA VAL A 77 6.48 12.86 3.49
C VAL A 77 5.81 13.38 2.21
N ASP A 78 6.01 14.63 1.87
CA ASP A 78 5.48 15.22 0.64
C ASP A 78 5.81 14.33 -0.55
N ALA A 79 4.89 14.23 -1.49
CA ALA A 79 5.13 13.47 -2.72
C ALA A 79 6.40 14.00 -3.39
N LEU A 80 7.31 13.10 -3.79
CA LEU A 80 8.58 13.45 -4.43
C LEU A 80 8.35 14.44 -5.58
N GLN A 81 9.08 15.54 -5.55
CA GLN A 81 9.08 16.56 -6.60
C GLN A 81 10.22 16.35 -7.61
N TYR A 82 11.09 15.38 -7.34
CA TYR A 82 12.30 15.07 -8.12
C TYR A 82 13.25 16.27 -8.20
N VAL A 83 13.48 16.89 -7.06
CA VAL A 83 14.47 17.95 -6.89
C VAL A 83 15.71 17.43 -6.17
N ASN A 84 16.82 18.14 -6.32
CA ASN A 84 18.07 17.78 -5.68
C ASN A 84 17.97 17.82 -4.15
N GLY A 85 18.48 16.79 -3.47
CA GLY A 85 18.48 16.68 -2.01
C GLY A 85 17.25 15.98 -1.42
N GLU A 86 16.24 15.60 -2.23
CA GLU A 86 15.10 14.85 -1.71
C GLU A 86 15.50 13.50 -1.14
N SER A 87 14.87 13.15 -0.02
CA SER A 87 15.08 11.88 0.66
C SER A 87 14.05 10.84 0.21
N LEU A 88 14.53 9.65 -0.10
CA LEU A 88 13.70 8.47 -0.38
C LEU A 88 14.31 7.23 0.27
N SER A 89 13.68 6.08 0.10
CA SER A 89 14.20 4.82 0.62
C SER A 89 14.17 3.75 -0.47
N ILE A 90 15.28 3.04 -0.64
CA ILE A 90 15.42 1.92 -1.59
C ILE A 90 15.81 0.68 -0.80
N LEU A 91 14.95 -0.33 -0.78
CA LEU A 91 15.16 -1.58 -0.03
C LEU A 91 15.49 -1.36 1.45
N GLY A 92 14.91 -0.29 2.05
CA GLY A 92 15.13 0.11 3.43
C GLY A 92 16.38 0.96 3.66
N ILE A 93 17.16 1.23 2.62
CA ILE A 93 18.33 2.11 2.69
C ILE A 93 17.86 3.56 2.49
N PRO A 94 18.13 4.49 3.43
CA PRO A 94 17.90 5.91 3.21
C PRO A 94 18.77 6.41 2.07
N VAL A 95 18.18 7.12 1.12
CA VAL A 95 18.83 7.56 -0.11
C VAL A 95 18.49 9.02 -0.38
N THR A 96 19.50 9.79 -0.80
CA THR A 96 19.32 11.17 -1.26
C THR A 96 19.30 11.21 -2.78
N LEU A 97 18.28 11.87 -3.35
CA LEU A 97 18.20 12.12 -4.78
C LEU A 97 19.18 13.21 -5.19
N ARG A 98 20.06 12.90 -6.10
CA ARG A 98 20.97 13.84 -6.75
C ARG A 98 20.47 14.08 -8.18
N LEU A 99 19.97 15.27 -8.43
CA LEU A 99 19.57 15.69 -9.78
C LEU A 99 20.76 16.29 -10.52
N VAL A 100 21.05 15.77 -11.71
CA VAL A 100 22.09 16.28 -12.60
C VAL A 100 21.44 16.66 -13.91
N GLU A 101 21.55 17.95 -14.26
CA GLU A 101 21.09 18.45 -15.55
C GLU A 101 22.23 18.44 -16.55
N GLN A 102 22.16 17.50 -17.49
CA GLN A 102 23.18 17.27 -18.50
C GLN A 102 22.51 16.79 -19.80
N ASP A 103 22.97 17.29 -20.91
CA ASP A 103 22.49 16.84 -22.22
C ASP A 103 22.83 15.36 -22.43
N GLY A 104 21.87 14.62 -23.02
CA GLY A 104 22.01 13.21 -23.26
C GLY A 104 20.77 12.40 -22.92
N LYS A 105 20.90 11.06 -22.94
CA LYS A 105 19.79 10.16 -22.64
C LYS A 105 19.46 10.16 -21.14
N PRO A 106 18.22 10.47 -20.74
CA PRO A 106 17.82 10.42 -19.33
C PRO A 106 18.03 9.04 -18.72
N HIS A 107 18.60 8.99 -17.51
CA HIS A 107 18.81 7.75 -16.79
C HIS A 107 18.84 7.95 -15.28
N ILE A 108 18.67 6.87 -14.52
CA ILE A 108 18.84 6.83 -13.08
C ILE A 108 19.87 5.77 -12.74
N GLY A 109 20.82 6.15 -11.89
CA GLY A 109 21.82 5.26 -11.31
C GLY A 109 21.78 5.31 -9.78
N PHE A 110 21.84 4.15 -9.13
CA PHE A 110 21.96 4.04 -7.68
C PHE A 110 23.38 3.52 -7.35
N ASP A 111 24.07 4.21 -6.43
CA ASP A 111 25.43 3.85 -6.03
C ASP A 111 25.51 2.64 -5.07
N GLY A 112 24.37 2.08 -4.71
CA GLY A 112 24.24 0.96 -3.77
C GLY A 112 24.39 1.34 -2.30
N LYS A 113 24.58 2.63 -1.98
CA LYS A 113 24.83 3.12 -0.62
C LYS A 113 23.81 4.18 -0.18
N ALA A 114 23.91 5.38 -0.73
CA ALA A 114 23.14 6.52 -0.22
C ALA A 114 22.68 7.50 -1.29
N ILE A 115 23.14 7.40 -2.53
CA ILE A 115 22.85 8.39 -3.57
C ILE A 115 22.15 7.74 -4.77
N LEU A 116 20.98 8.25 -5.10
CA LEU A 116 20.29 7.97 -6.34
C LEU A 116 20.48 9.16 -7.28
N THR A 117 21.27 8.98 -8.33
CA THR A 117 21.52 10.05 -9.30
C THR A 117 20.51 9.94 -10.45
N MET A 118 19.75 11.01 -10.67
CA MET A 118 18.88 11.18 -11.84
C MET A 118 19.53 12.18 -12.79
N VAL A 119 19.89 11.72 -13.97
CA VAL A 119 20.48 12.54 -15.03
C VAL A 119 19.41 12.84 -16.07
N VAL A 120 19.17 14.11 -16.34
CA VAL A 120 18.14 14.57 -17.28
C VAL A 120 18.60 15.82 -18.04
N PRO A 121 18.11 16.13 -19.26
CA PRO A 121 18.34 17.41 -19.93
C PRO A 121 17.82 18.58 -19.10
N ARG A 122 18.41 19.75 -19.30
CA ARG A 122 17.94 21.00 -18.65
C ARG A 122 16.48 21.29 -19.01
N GLY A 123 15.72 21.76 -18.03
CA GLY A 123 14.29 22.08 -18.23
C GLY A 123 13.38 20.85 -18.34
N THR A 124 13.87 19.65 -18.01
CA THR A 124 13.03 18.45 -18.01
C THR A 124 11.86 18.59 -17.04
N THR A 125 10.63 18.36 -17.55
CA THR A 125 9.39 18.50 -16.77
C THR A 125 9.27 17.44 -15.68
N PHE A 126 8.40 17.71 -14.70
CA PHE A 126 8.07 16.76 -13.63
C PHE A 126 7.58 15.40 -14.19
N GLU A 127 6.73 15.41 -15.21
CA GLU A 127 6.14 14.21 -15.80
C GLU A 127 7.20 13.28 -16.39
N VAL A 128 8.23 13.84 -17.01
CA VAL A 128 9.34 13.07 -17.59
C VAL A 128 10.19 12.48 -16.49
N LYS A 129 10.54 13.26 -15.45
CA LYS A 129 11.25 12.77 -14.25
C LYS A 129 10.47 11.67 -13.56
N HIS A 130 9.15 11.84 -13.42
CA HIS A 130 8.25 10.86 -12.81
C HIS A 130 8.23 9.54 -13.60
N LYS A 131 8.06 9.59 -14.91
CA LYS A 131 8.11 8.39 -15.78
C LYS A 131 9.45 7.66 -15.68
N LEU A 132 10.54 8.41 -15.62
CA LEU A 132 11.88 7.85 -15.46
C LEU A 132 12.02 7.14 -14.11
N MET A 133 11.55 7.74 -13.02
CA MET A 133 11.53 7.13 -11.69
C MET A 133 10.64 5.87 -11.65
N GLN A 134 9.46 5.92 -12.26
CA GLN A 134 8.59 4.74 -12.37
C GLN A 134 9.26 3.59 -13.11
N SER A 135 9.99 3.90 -14.19
CA SER A 135 10.77 2.90 -14.94
C SER A 135 11.88 2.29 -14.08
N TYR A 136 12.58 3.13 -13.31
CA TYR A 136 13.60 2.65 -12.36
C TYR A 136 12.99 1.67 -11.33
N TRP A 137 11.88 2.04 -10.68
CA TRP A 137 11.19 1.16 -9.73
C TRP A 137 10.70 -0.15 -10.35
N ARG A 138 10.24 -0.09 -11.60
CA ARG A 138 9.84 -1.30 -12.34
C ARG A 138 11.01 -2.24 -12.54
N ASN A 139 12.13 -1.74 -13.05
CA ASN A 139 13.33 -2.53 -13.32
C ASN A 139 13.93 -3.10 -12.03
N LEU A 140 13.93 -2.32 -10.94
CA LEU A 140 14.36 -2.79 -9.63
C LEU A 140 13.45 -3.93 -9.13
N GLY A 141 12.14 -3.74 -9.22
CA GLY A 141 11.16 -4.73 -8.78
C GLY A 141 11.25 -6.04 -9.54
N GLU A 142 11.45 -6.01 -10.86
CA GLU A 142 11.67 -7.21 -11.67
C GLU A 142 12.85 -8.03 -11.15
N LYS A 143 13.97 -7.39 -10.84
CA LYS A 143 15.16 -8.06 -10.31
C LYS A 143 14.92 -8.60 -8.90
N VAL A 144 14.43 -7.74 -8.00
CA VAL A 144 14.32 -8.05 -6.57
C VAL A 144 13.24 -9.10 -6.29
N PHE A 145 12.07 -8.97 -6.88
CA PHE A 145 10.98 -9.91 -6.62
C PHE A 145 11.25 -11.29 -7.24
N VAL A 146 11.84 -11.35 -8.43
CA VAL A 146 12.25 -12.62 -9.04
C VAL A 146 13.36 -13.30 -8.23
N HIS A 147 14.33 -12.52 -7.73
CA HIS A 147 15.35 -13.05 -6.83
C HIS A 147 14.72 -13.69 -5.58
N TRP A 148 13.85 -12.97 -4.88
CA TRP A 148 13.20 -13.50 -3.68
C TRP A 148 12.27 -14.69 -3.97
N ALA A 149 11.60 -14.71 -5.11
CA ALA A 149 10.82 -15.86 -5.52
C ALA A 149 11.69 -17.12 -5.69
N LYS A 150 12.86 -16.98 -6.33
CA LYS A 150 13.82 -18.08 -6.47
C LYS A 150 14.34 -18.56 -5.12
N VAL A 151 14.70 -17.63 -4.21
CA VAL A 151 15.19 -17.96 -2.87
C VAL A 151 14.13 -18.73 -2.07
N VAL A 152 12.89 -18.24 -2.07
CA VAL A 152 11.79 -18.88 -1.35
C VAL A 152 11.45 -20.25 -1.97
N TYR A 153 11.33 -20.32 -3.30
CA TYR A 153 11.11 -21.59 -4.02
C TYR A 153 12.12 -22.64 -3.62
N GLN A 154 13.43 -22.30 -3.62
CA GLN A 154 14.48 -23.25 -3.23
C GLN A 154 14.35 -23.71 -1.76
N ARG A 155 13.91 -22.84 -0.85
CA ARG A 155 13.66 -23.23 0.56
C ARG A 155 12.53 -24.25 0.65
N TYR A 156 11.41 -24.05 -0.07
CA TYR A 156 10.29 -24.99 -0.12
C TYR A 156 10.75 -26.34 -0.70
N TYR A 157 11.48 -26.31 -1.82
CA TYR A 157 12.02 -27.50 -2.45
C TYR A 157 12.94 -28.32 -1.51
N LYS A 158 13.85 -27.65 -0.80
CA LYS A 158 14.76 -28.31 0.17
C LYS A 158 14.02 -28.93 1.36
N GLN A 159 12.83 -28.48 1.68
CA GLN A 159 11.98 -29.03 2.72
C GLN A 159 11.04 -30.14 2.19
N GLY A 160 11.18 -30.54 0.93
CA GLY A 160 10.30 -31.51 0.29
C GLY A 160 8.86 -31.01 0.08
N ILE A 161 8.64 -29.69 0.12
CA ILE A 161 7.31 -29.10 -0.08
C ILE A 161 7.17 -28.74 -1.55
N ASP A 162 6.37 -29.54 -2.24
CA ASP A 162 6.10 -29.34 -3.66
C ASP A 162 5.20 -28.12 -3.88
N VAL A 163 5.74 -27.10 -4.55
CA VAL A 163 5.06 -25.88 -4.99
C VAL A 163 5.60 -25.50 -6.37
N PRO A 164 4.80 -24.91 -7.27
CA PRO A 164 5.30 -24.45 -8.56
C PRO A 164 6.22 -23.24 -8.38
N MET A 165 7.16 -23.06 -9.32
CA MET A 165 7.85 -21.77 -9.46
C MET A 165 6.91 -20.77 -10.15
N PRO A 166 6.41 -19.75 -9.45
CA PRO A 166 5.37 -18.88 -9.99
C PRO A 166 5.91 -17.85 -10.97
N THR A 167 5.04 -17.39 -11.86
CA THR A 167 5.24 -16.11 -12.56
C THR A 167 5.10 -14.98 -11.55
N ILE A 168 6.08 -14.06 -11.54
CA ILE A 168 6.06 -12.90 -10.67
C ILE A 168 5.63 -11.68 -11.46
N LYS A 169 4.59 -10.99 -10.98
CA LYS A 169 4.19 -9.66 -11.47
C LYS A 169 4.25 -8.64 -10.37
N GLN A 170 4.45 -7.40 -10.73
CA GLN A 170 4.46 -6.29 -9.79
C GLN A 170 3.32 -5.33 -10.10
N GLN A 171 2.72 -4.78 -9.07
CA GLN A 171 1.61 -3.84 -9.18
C GLN A 171 1.54 -2.96 -7.94
N ARG A 172 1.28 -1.66 -8.08
CA ARG A 172 0.93 -0.83 -6.93
C ARG A 172 -0.46 -1.21 -6.43
N MET A 173 -0.58 -1.63 -5.18
CA MET A 173 -1.83 -2.08 -4.57
C MET A 173 -2.18 -1.22 -3.36
N LYS A 174 -3.47 -0.90 -3.18
CA LYS A 174 -3.94 -0.03 -2.07
C LYS A 174 -4.12 -0.78 -0.74
N SER A 175 -4.54 -2.04 -0.77
CA SER A 175 -5.03 -2.76 0.41
C SER A 175 -4.26 -4.03 0.77
N ARG A 176 -3.27 -4.44 -0.04
CA ARG A 176 -2.51 -5.68 0.20
C ARG A 176 -1.06 -5.55 -0.25
N TRP A 177 -0.20 -6.37 0.33
CA TRP A 177 1.22 -6.39 0.01
C TRP A 177 1.60 -7.41 -1.06
N GLY A 178 0.81 -8.46 -1.19
CA GLY A 178 0.92 -9.46 -2.23
C GLY A 178 -0.43 -10.08 -2.56
N SER A 179 -0.46 -10.95 -3.54
CA SER A 179 -1.56 -11.86 -3.81
C SER A 179 -1.08 -13.05 -4.63
N CYS A 180 -1.52 -14.26 -4.24
CA CYS A 180 -1.31 -15.47 -4.99
C CYS A 180 -2.59 -15.88 -5.74
N THR A 181 -2.42 -16.38 -6.95
CA THR A 181 -3.47 -17.05 -7.74
C THR A 181 -2.95 -18.43 -8.12
N PRO A 182 -3.16 -19.46 -7.27
CA PRO A 182 -2.56 -20.79 -7.45
C PRO A 182 -2.88 -21.42 -8.80
N ALA A 183 -4.13 -21.37 -9.25
CA ALA A 183 -4.55 -21.93 -10.54
C ALA A 183 -3.82 -21.32 -11.77
N LYS A 184 -3.25 -20.12 -11.62
CA LYS A 184 -2.47 -19.45 -12.67
C LYS A 184 -0.97 -19.47 -12.39
N GLN A 185 -0.55 -20.11 -11.30
CA GLN A 185 0.82 -20.07 -10.82
C GLN A 185 1.40 -18.65 -10.81
N LEU A 186 0.61 -17.70 -10.29
CA LEU A 186 0.91 -16.27 -10.35
C LEU A 186 0.95 -15.66 -8.96
N ILE A 187 2.06 -14.99 -8.64
CA ILE A 187 2.19 -14.10 -7.49
C ILE A 187 2.33 -12.66 -7.99
N LYS A 188 1.55 -11.75 -7.41
CA LYS A 188 1.70 -10.30 -7.59
C LYS A 188 2.28 -9.69 -6.33
N MET A 189 3.30 -8.85 -6.48
CA MET A 189 3.96 -8.13 -5.39
C MET A 189 3.66 -6.63 -5.47
N ASN A 190 3.41 -6.02 -4.32
CA ASN A 190 3.21 -4.58 -4.25
C ASN A 190 4.53 -3.84 -4.43
N THR A 191 4.60 -2.95 -5.42
CA THR A 191 5.82 -2.17 -5.71
C THR A 191 6.29 -1.30 -4.54
N ARG A 192 5.39 -0.91 -3.62
CA ARG A 192 5.77 -0.17 -2.40
C ARG A 192 6.75 -0.94 -1.50
N LEU A 193 6.78 -2.26 -1.57
CA LEU A 193 7.73 -3.06 -0.80
C LEU A 193 9.20 -2.73 -1.11
N LEU A 194 9.47 -2.17 -2.30
CA LEU A 194 10.82 -1.75 -2.71
C LEU A 194 11.33 -0.54 -1.91
N GLU A 195 10.46 0.21 -1.26
CA GLU A 195 10.81 1.32 -0.39
C GLU A 195 11.24 0.84 1.00
N GLY A 196 10.81 -0.35 1.43
CA GLY A 196 11.05 -0.92 2.74
C GLY A 196 12.18 -1.96 2.78
N PRO A 197 12.61 -2.35 4.00
CA PRO A 197 13.57 -3.42 4.20
C PRO A 197 13.23 -4.71 3.44
N GLN A 198 14.24 -5.37 2.91
CA GLN A 198 14.07 -6.61 2.15
C GLN A 198 13.40 -7.73 2.97
N ALA A 199 13.52 -7.71 4.30
CA ALA A 199 12.81 -8.63 5.20
C ALA A 199 11.29 -8.61 5.02
N TYR A 200 10.73 -7.48 4.56
CA TYR A 200 9.30 -7.39 4.26
C TYR A 200 8.95 -8.08 2.94
N ILE A 201 9.82 -7.97 1.94
CA ILE A 201 9.67 -8.67 0.65
C ILE A 201 9.74 -10.18 0.90
N GLU A 202 10.71 -10.63 1.68
CA GLU A 202 10.86 -12.03 2.08
C GLU A 202 9.59 -12.54 2.77
N TYR A 203 9.10 -11.82 3.77
CA TYR A 203 7.89 -12.20 4.50
C TYR A 203 6.67 -12.32 3.56
N VAL A 204 6.43 -11.32 2.72
CA VAL A 204 5.29 -11.35 1.79
C VAL A 204 5.47 -12.48 0.78
N MET A 205 6.68 -12.71 0.26
CA MET A 205 6.94 -13.78 -0.68
C MET A 205 6.65 -15.16 -0.05
N VAL A 206 7.16 -15.44 1.17
CA VAL A 206 6.87 -16.68 1.90
C VAL A 206 5.36 -16.84 2.14
N HIS A 207 4.67 -15.75 2.50
CA HIS A 207 3.22 -15.74 2.70
C HIS A 207 2.47 -16.11 1.41
N GLU A 208 2.84 -15.54 0.26
CA GLU A 208 2.18 -15.84 -1.01
C GLU A 208 2.51 -17.25 -1.52
N PHE A 209 3.72 -17.78 -1.25
CA PHE A 209 4.04 -19.15 -1.56
C PHE A 209 3.23 -20.16 -0.72
N ALA A 210 2.93 -19.85 0.54
CA ALA A 210 2.11 -20.70 1.39
C ALA A 210 0.69 -20.89 0.82
N HIS A 211 0.18 -19.96 0.04
CA HIS A 211 -1.11 -20.09 -0.65
C HIS A 211 -1.14 -21.15 -1.75
N PHE A 212 -0.02 -21.65 -2.22
CA PHE A 212 -0.01 -22.83 -3.09
C PHE A 212 -0.41 -24.12 -2.36
N LYS A 213 -0.31 -24.14 -1.02
CA LYS A 213 -0.70 -25.28 -0.18
C LYS A 213 -2.02 -25.05 0.54
N TYR A 214 -2.24 -23.82 1.03
CA TYR A 214 -3.41 -23.45 1.83
C TYR A 214 -4.03 -22.16 1.29
N LEU A 215 -5.25 -22.24 0.78
CA LEU A 215 -5.95 -21.10 0.19
C LEU A 215 -6.44 -20.10 1.25
N ASP A 216 -6.68 -20.56 2.45
CA ASP A 216 -7.12 -19.79 3.60
C ASP A 216 -5.95 -19.46 4.55
N HIS A 217 -6.20 -18.58 5.52
CA HIS A 217 -5.24 -18.25 6.56
C HIS A 217 -5.46 -19.12 7.84
N SER A 218 -5.68 -20.42 7.65
CA SER A 218 -5.86 -21.39 8.72
C SER A 218 -4.62 -21.55 9.61
N LYS A 219 -4.75 -22.33 10.66
CA LYS A 219 -3.62 -22.71 11.53
C LYS A 219 -2.49 -23.38 10.72
N ASN A 220 -2.85 -24.24 9.75
CA ASN A 220 -1.87 -24.94 8.91
C ASN A 220 -1.11 -23.97 8.01
N PHE A 221 -1.79 -22.97 7.42
CA PHE A 221 -1.15 -21.89 6.70
C PHE A 221 -0.13 -21.15 7.56
N HIS A 222 -0.54 -20.72 8.76
CA HIS A 222 0.36 -20.00 9.66
C HIS A 222 1.52 -20.84 10.18
N ASN A 223 1.30 -22.12 10.41
CA ASN A 223 2.37 -23.08 10.77
C ASN A 223 3.40 -23.18 9.64
N LEU A 224 2.94 -23.28 8.38
CA LEU A 224 3.83 -23.33 7.23
C LEU A 224 4.64 -22.04 7.08
N VAL A 225 4.02 -20.87 7.23
CA VAL A 225 4.75 -19.60 7.22
C VAL A 225 5.77 -19.54 8.36
N ALA A 226 5.40 -19.98 9.58
CA ALA A 226 6.29 -19.98 10.74
C ALA A 226 7.48 -20.97 10.59
N GLN A 227 7.32 -22.05 9.84
CA GLN A 227 8.41 -22.99 9.54
C GLN A 227 9.56 -22.29 8.79
N PHE A 228 9.24 -21.38 7.87
CA PHE A 228 10.23 -20.62 7.10
C PHE A 228 10.65 -19.31 7.76
N LEU A 229 9.75 -18.70 8.52
CA LEU A 229 9.93 -17.41 9.18
C LEU A 229 9.30 -17.46 10.59
N PRO A 230 10.01 -17.96 11.61
CA PRO A 230 9.49 -18.02 12.98
C PRO A 230 9.03 -16.65 13.51
N ASP A 231 9.67 -15.57 13.05
CA ASP A 231 9.41 -14.18 13.40
C ASP A 231 8.36 -13.47 12.52
N TRP A 232 7.59 -14.21 11.70
CA TRP A 232 6.66 -13.65 10.73
C TRP A 232 5.65 -12.64 11.32
N LYS A 233 5.21 -12.85 12.58
CA LYS A 233 4.27 -11.93 13.25
C LYS A 233 4.92 -10.57 13.52
N ALA A 234 6.18 -10.57 13.94
CA ALA A 234 6.95 -9.36 14.16
C ALA A 234 7.19 -8.62 12.83
N ARG A 235 7.56 -9.35 11.77
CA ARG A 235 7.74 -8.78 10.42
C ARG A 235 6.45 -8.17 9.88
N LYS A 236 5.31 -8.84 10.03
CA LYS A 236 3.99 -8.32 9.64
C LYS A 236 3.66 -7.02 10.38
N LYS A 237 3.88 -6.99 11.69
CA LYS A 237 3.65 -5.79 12.50
C LYS A 237 4.57 -4.64 12.05
N SER A 238 5.86 -4.91 11.91
CA SER A 238 6.86 -3.93 11.49
C SER A 238 6.58 -3.39 10.08
N LEU A 239 6.22 -4.25 9.12
CA LEU A 239 5.80 -3.86 7.77
C LEU A 239 4.63 -2.87 7.81
N ASN A 240 3.58 -3.19 8.58
CA ASN A 240 2.40 -2.33 8.66
C ASN A 240 2.72 -0.98 9.32
N VAL A 241 3.53 -0.97 10.37
CA VAL A 241 3.98 0.27 11.03
C VAL A 241 4.84 1.11 10.09
N TYR A 242 5.79 0.49 9.41
CA TYR A 242 6.70 1.18 8.48
C TYR A 242 5.96 1.95 7.39
N PHE A 243 4.91 1.36 6.82
CA PHE A 243 4.13 1.97 5.74
C PHE A 243 2.87 2.72 6.20
N ALA A 244 2.53 2.70 7.50
CA ALA A 244 1.36 3.42 8.01
C ALA A 244 1.47 4.94 7.82
N HIS A 245 2.69 5.48 7.83
CA HIS A 245 3.00 6.91 7.76
C HIS A 245 3.71 7.32 6.46
N ARG A 246 3.72 6.45 5.46
CA ARG A 246 4.31 6.73 4.13
C ARG A 246 3.23 6.70 3.06
N PRO A 247 3.20 7.66 2.11
CA PRO A 247 2.16 7.77 1.09
C PRO A 247 2.11 6.60 0.12
#